data_793410a411d38b5ac4fa166b25fa4101
#
_entry.id   793410a411d38b5ac4fa166b25fa4101
#
_cell.length_a   1.000
_cell.length_b   1.000
_cell.length_c   1.000
_cell.angle_alpha   90.00
_cell.angle_beta   90.00
_cell.angle_gamma   90.00
#
_symmetry.space_group_name_H-M   'P 1'
#
loop_
_entity.id
_entity.type
_entity.pdbx_description
1 polymer ?
#
loop_
_entity_poly.entity_id
_entity_poly.type
_entity_poly.pdbx_seq_one_letter_code
_entity_poly.pdbx_strand_id
1 'polypeptide(L)'
;MSGCCAHEGDALAHAARRAEVRRVLFIVLAINSSMFVIEFTAGLIASSASLMADSIDMLGDALVYVVSLYALDRSARWRAGTALFKGAFILFLGLGVIGEIIVKIVYDVPPSSLLMVIFGAMALVANLYCLRLLWQFRSDNVNLSSTFECSRNDVIANIGVLVAAAGVALLGSPWPDIAVAVVIAFLFLRSALRVTLEAWPQYRRPHLFPAE
;
A
#
# COMPACT_ATOMS: atom_id res chain seq x y z
N MET A 1 4.68 12.06 -48.47
CA MET A 1 4.95 10.71 -47.94
C MET A 1 5.65 10.70 -46.55
N SER A 2 5.75 11.83 -45.82
CA SER A 2 6.45 11.91 -44.52
C SER A 2 5.55 11.72 -43.27
N GLY A 3 4.23 11.54 -43.43
CA GLY A 3 3.32 11.39 -42.29
C GLY A 3 3.18 9.99 -41.69
N CYS A 4 3.38 8.92 -42.50
CA CYS A 4 3.24 7.53 -42.02
C CYS A 4 4.37 7.09 -41.07
N CYS A 5 5.61 7.45 -41.38
CA CYS A 5 6.75 7.06 -40.52
C CYS A 5 6.78 7.78 -39.17
N ALA A 6 6.29 9.01 -39.11
CA ALA A 6 6.16 9.74 -37.83
C ALA A 6 5.09 9.10 -36.92
N HIS A 7 3.95 8.72 -37.50
CA HIS A 7 2.85 8.07 -36.76
C HIS A 7 3.20 6.67 -36.25
N GLU A 8 4.01 5.92 -37.01
CA GLU A 8 4.50 4.59 -36.63
C GLU A 8 5.56 4.68 -35.52
N GLY A 9 6.42 5.69 -35.57
CA GLY A 9 7.40 5.99 -34.52
C GLY A 9 6.74 6.35 -33.20
N ASP A 10 5.70 7.20 -33.21
CA ASP A 10 4.95 7.59 -32.03
C ASP A 10 4.19 6.41 -31.42
N ALA A 11 3.59 5.56 -32.24
CA ALA A 11 2.90 4.35 -31.77
C ALA A 11 3.84 3.36 -31.08
N LEU A 12 5.04 3.17 -31.64
CA LEU A 12 6.09 2.33 -31.04
C LEU A 12 6.61 2.90 -29.72
N ALA A 13 6.82 4.22 -29.65
CA ALA A 13 7.24 4.90 -28.43
C ALA A 13 6.19 4.77 -27.32
N HIS A 14 4.91 4.94 -27.65
CA HIS A 14 3.81 4.73 -26.70
C HIS A 14 3.66 3.27 -26.24
N ALA A 15 3.91 2.30 -27.12
CA ALA A 15 3.90 0.89 -26.77
C ALA A 15 5.07 0.53 -25.83
N ALA A 16 6.27 1.02 -26.13
CA ALA A 16 7.45 0.84 -25.30
C ALA A 16 7.27 1.46 -23.90
N ARG A 17 6.73 2.68 -23.84
CA ARG A 17 6.43 3.34 -22.56
C ARG A 17 5.42 2.55 -21.72
N ARG A 18 4.36 2.03 -22.34
CA ARG A 18 3.37 1.18 -21.64
C ARG A 18 3.99 -0.12 -21.12
N ALA A 19 4.89 -0.75 -21.87
CA ALA A 19 5.59 -1.95 -21.43
C ALA A 19 6.52 -1.67 -20.24
N GLU A 20 7.21 -0.52 -20.25
CA GLU A 20 8.07 -0.09 -19.16
C GLU A 20 7.27 0.18 -17.87
N VAL A 21 6.17 0.94 -17.95
CA VAL A 21 5.25 1.17 -16.83
C VAL A 21 4.75 -0.14 -16.24
N ARG A 22 4.28 -1.06 -17.12
CA ARG A 22 3.79 -2.37 -16.67
C ARG A 22 4.86 -3.16 -15.93
N ARG A 23 6.10 -3.17 -16.44
CA ARG A 23 7.24 -3.85 -15.80
C ARG A 23 7.51 -3.26 -14.41
N VAL A 24 7.54 -1.93 -14.27
CA VAL A 24 7.77 -1.27 -12.98
C VAL A 24 6.64 -1.58 -12.00
N LEU A 25 5.38 -1.52 -12.42
CA LEU A 25 4.24 -1.87 -11.56
C LEU A 25 4.30 -3.33 -11.08
N PHE A 26 4.75 -4.28 -11.92
CA PHE A 26 4.97 -5.67 -11.48
C PHE A 26 6.09 -5.80 -10.47
N ILE A 27 7.19 -5.06 -10.63
CA ILE A 27 8.31 -5.07 -9.66
C ILE A 27 7.83 -4.51 -8.32
N VAL A 28 7.15 -3.36 -8.33
CA VAL A 28 6.60 -2.73 -7.12
C VAL A 28 5.59 -3.66 -6.44
N LEU A 29 4.69 -4.28 -7.20
CA LEU A 29 3.74 -5.28 -6.69
C LEU A 29 4.46 -6.45 -6.01
N ALA A 30 5.48 -7.01 -6.64
CA ALA A 30 6.24 -8.15 -6.09
C ALA A 30 6.96 -7.76 -4.80
N ILE A 31 7.56 -6.57 -4.75
CA ILE A 31 8.24 -6.05 -3.56
C ILE A 31 7.22 -5.85 -2.42
N ASN A 32 6.12 -5.12 -2.65
CA ASN A 32 5.11 -4.88 -1.61
C ASN A 32 4.48 -6.17 -1.10
N SER A 33 4.17 -7.13 -2.00
CA SER A 33 3.61 -8.42 -1.60
C SER A 33 4.59 -9.24 -0.76
N SER A 34 5.88 -9.22 -1.11
CA SER A 34 6.92 -9.93 -0.35
C SER A 34 7.16 -9.26 1.00
N MET A 35 7.23 -7.94 1.03
CA MET A 35 7.41 -7.15 2.24
C MET A 35 6.23 -7.29 3.19
N PHE A 36 4.99 -7.31 2.67
CA PHE A 36 3.82 -7.63 3.49
C PHE A 36 4.01 -8.93 4.29
N VAL A 37 4.37 -10.03 3.62
CA VAL A 37 4.55 -11.34 4.29
C VAL A 37 5.67 -11.27 5.32
N ILE A 38 6.80 -10.67 4.98
CA ILE A 38 7.98 -10.56 5.85
C ILE A 38 7.65 -9.69 7.08
N GLU A 39 7.12 -8.49 6.88
CA GLU A 39 6.83 -7.55 7.97
C GLU A 39 5.67 -8.00 8.84
N PHE A 40 4.61 -8.57 8.26
CA PHE A 40 3.50 -9.09 9.04
C PHE A 40 3.97 -10.20 9.98
N THR A 41 4.78 -11.14 9.45
CA THR A 41 5.36 -12.22 10.27
C THR A 41 6.32 -11.67 11.32
N ALA A 42 7.15 -10.68 10.95
CA ALA A 42 8.05 -10.02 11.88
C ALA A 42 7.29 -9.26 12.97
N GLY A 43 6.20 -8.58 12.63
CA GLY A 43 5.34 -7.86 13.55
C GLY A 43 4.71 -8.79 14.59
N LEU A 44 4.24 -9.97 14.16
CA LEU A 44 3.73 -10.99 15.07
C LEU A 44 4.84 -11.50 16.04
N ILE A 45 6.03 -11.81 15.51
CA ILE A 45 7.15 -12.33 16.33
C ILE A 45 7.68 -11.24 17.28
N ALA A 46 7.80 -10.00 16.78
CA ALA A 46 8.26 -8.87 17.57
C ALA A 46 7.21 -8.36 18.56
N SER A 47 5.98 -8.83 18.46
CA SER A 47 4.81 -8.24 19.11
C SER A 47 4.75 -6.71 18.83
N SER A 48 4.89 -6.28 17.57
CA SER A 48 4.86 -4.86 17.16
C SER A 48 3.59 -4.54 16.38
N ALA A 49 2.74 -3.72 16.96
CA ALA A 49 1.51 -3.29 16.31
C ALA A 49 1.79 -2.33 15.14
N SER A 50 2.86 -1.52 15.20
CA SER A 50 3.22 -0.61 14.12
C SER A 50 3.75 -1.36 12.89
N LEU A 51 4.58 -2.40 13.06
CA LEU A 51 5.01 -3.27 11.96
C LEU A 51 3.82 -3.99 11.31
N MET A 52 2.88 -4.49 12.11
CA MET A 52 1.66 -5.13 11.59
C MET A 52 0.79 -4.13 10.81
N ALA A 53 0.61 -2.92 11.34
CA ALA A 53 -0.17 -1.88 10.68
C ALA A 53 0.45 -1.48 9.34
N ASP A 54 1.77 -1.29 9.30
CA ASP A 54 2.53 -0.94 8.11
C ASP A 54 2.46 -2.03 7.03
N SER A 55 2.63 -3.30 7.43
CA SER A 55 2.51 -4.43 6.50
C SER A 55 1.12 -4.52 5.85
N ILE A 56 0.04 -4.23 6.59
CA ILE A 56 -1.32 -4.24 6.05
C ILE A 56 -1.54 -3.12 5.04
N ASP A 57 -0.92 -1.95 5.24
CA ASP A 57 -0.94 -0.86 4.26
C ASP A 57 -0.25 -1.30 2.95
N MET A 58 0.92 -1.94 3.03
CA MET A 58 1.60 -2.54 1.86
C MET A 58 0.73 -3.58 1.13
N LEU A 59 -0.03 -4.40 1.85
CA LEU A 59 -0.99 -5.31 1.24
C LEU A 59 -2.09 -4.54 0.52
N GLY A 60 -2.58 -3.47 1.13
CA GLY A 60 -3.56 -2.56 0.52
C GLY A 60 -3.09 -2.06 -0.83
N ASP A 61 -1.85 -1.61 -0.91
CA ASP A 61 -1.22 -1.11 -2.12
C ASP A 61 -1.00 -2.21 -3.16
N ALA A 62 -0.50 -3.38 -2.75
CA ALA A 62 -0.36 -4.54 -3.64
C ALA A 62 -1.70 -4.91 -4.30
N LEU A 63 -2.80 -4.88 -3.55
CA LEU A 63 -4.14 -5.13 -4.09
C LEU A 63 -4.60 -4.04 -5.08
N VAL A 64 -4.21 -2.76 -4.88
CA VAL A 64 -4.47 -1.71 -5.88
C VAL A 64 -3.79 -2.04 -7.19
N TYR A 65 -2.54 -2.47 -7.17
CA TYR A 65 -1.78 -2.80 -8.37
C TYR A 65 -2.37 -4.00 -9.11
N VAL A 66 -2.74 -5.07 -8.37
CA VAL A 66 -3.40 -6.24 -8.97
C VAL A 66 -4.71 -5.83 -9.63
N VAL A 67 -5.56 -5.09 -8.92
CA VAL A 67 -6.86 -4.62 -9.46
C VAL A 67 -6.65 -3.71 -10.65
N SER A 68 -5.70 -2.79 -10.61
CA SER A 68 -5.39 -1.89 -11.73
C SER A 68 -4.91 -2.63 -12.96
N LEU A 69 -4.04 -3.64 -12.80
CA LEU A 69 -3.54 -4.46 -13.90
C LEU A 69 -4.62 -5.36 -14.50
N TYR A 70 -5.57 -5.85 -13.68
CA TYR A 70 -6.59 -6.80 -14.12
C TYR A 70 -7.89 -6.12 -14.60
N ALA A 71 -8.17 -4.90 -14.14
CA ALA A 71 -9.43 -4.19 -14.40
C ALA A 71 -9.44 -3.37 -15.69
N LEU A 72 -8.29 -3.23 -16.39
CA LEU A 72 -8.18 -2.42 -17.59
C LEU A 72 -9.16 -2.84 -18.70
N ASP A 73 -9.49 -4.16 -18.78
CA ASP A 73 -10.35 -4.72 -19.81
C ASP A 73 -11.73 -5.20 -19.28
N ARG A 74 -12.14 -4.80 -18.07
CA ARG A 74 -13.36 -5.32 -17.42
C ARG A 74 -14.43 -4.25 -17.23
N SER A 75 -15.70 -4.70 -17.11
CA SER A 75 -16.87 -3.83 -16.90
C SER A 75 -16.76 -3.01 -15.60
N ALA A 76 -17.39 -1.83 -15.56
CA ALA A 76 -17.46 -0.95 -14.40
C ALA A 76 -17.94 -1.67 -13.11
N ARG A 77 -18.90 -2.59 -13.26
CA ARG A 77 -19.39 -3.40 -12.13
C ARG A 77 -18.32 -4.34 -11.57
N TRP A 78 -17.50 -4.93 -12.42
CA TRP A 78 -16.37 -5.79 -12.00
C TRP A 78 -15.30 -4.99 -11.25
N ARG A 79 -14.95 -3.82 -11.77
CA ARG A 79 -13.99 -2.90 -11.11
C ARG A 79 -14.49 -2.45 -9.74
N ALA A 80 -15.76 -2.07 -9.64
CA ALA A 80 -16.37 -1.70 -8.37
C ALA A 80 -16.44 -2.88 -7.38
N GLY A 81 -16.77 -4.10 -7.85
CA GLY A 81 -16.79 -5.32 -7.04
C GLY A 81 -15.43 -5.67 -6.44
N THR A 82 -14.35 -5.58 -7.23
CA THR A 82 -12.98 -5.80 -6.74
C THR A 82 -12.52 -4.72 -5.76
N ALA A 83 -12.91 -3.47 -5.97
CA ALA A 83 -12.65 -2.38 -5.02
C ALA A 83 -13.37 -2.59 -3.68
N LEU A 84 -14.62 -3.05 -3.70
CA LEU A 84 -15.38 -3.40 -2.49
C LEU A 84 -14.74 -4.58 -1.74
N PHE A 85 -14.36 -5.64 -2.46
CA PHE A 85 -13.67 -6.78 -1.86
C PHE A 85 -12.36 -6.35 -1.17
N LYS A 86 -11.54 -5.54 -1.87
CA LYS A 86 -10.32 -4.96 -1.31
C LYS A 86 -10.61 -4.16 -0.04
N GLY A 87 -11.56 -3.21 -0.11
CA GLY A 87 -11.91 -2.37 1.04
C GLY A 87 -12.36 -3.19 2.25
N ALA A 88 -13.24 -4.19 2.03
CA ALA A 88 -13.70 -5.10 3.09
C ALA A 88 -12.55 -5.93 3.69
N PHE A 89 -11.63 -6.42 2.85
CA PHE A 89 -10.50 -7.22 3.29
C PHE A 89 -9.51 -6.41 4.15
N ILE A 90 -9.20 -5.17 3.73
CA ILE A 90 -8.35 -4.26 4.49
C ILE A 90 -9.02 -3.87 5.82
N LEU A 91 -10.33 -3.60 5.83
CA LEU A 91 -11.06 -3.33 7.06
C LEU A 91 -11.01 -4.51 8.03
N PHE A 92 -11.16 -5.75 7.54
CA PHE A 92 -11.05 -6.95 8.35
C PHE A 92 -9.67 -7.10 9.00
N LEU A 93 -8.59 -6.91 8.22
CA LEU A 93 -7.23 -6.96 8.74
C LEU A 93 -6.95 -5.80 9.72
N GLY A 94 -7.48 -4.62 9.44
CA GLY A 94 -7.37 -3.46 10.31
C GLY A 94 -8.02 -3.66 11.68
N LEU A 95 -9.13 -4.40 11.74
CA LEU A 95 -9.72 -4.82 13.02
C LEU A 95 -8.78 -5.75 13.80
N GLY A 96 -8.01 -6.59 13.10
CA GLY A 96 -6.97 -7.41 13.73
C GLY A 96 -5.88 -6.56 14.40
N VAL A 97 -5.40 -5.50 13.73
CA VAL A 97 -4.43 -4.55 14.31
C VAL A 97 -5.02 -3.82 15.51
N ILE A 98 -6.28 -3.40 15.45
CA ILE A 98 -6.95 -2.79 16.61
C ILE A 98 -7.00 -3.77 17.79
N GLY A 99 -7.31 -5.04 17.51
CA GLY A 99 -7.27 -6.11 18.53
C GLY A 99 -5.89 -6.24 19.17
N GLU A 100 -4.82 -6.25 18.37
CA GLU A 100 -3.43 -6.29 18.86
C GLU A 100 -3.09 -5.07 19.72
N ILE A 101 -3.50 -3.87 19.30
CA ILE A 101 -3.32 -2.63 20.09
C ILE A 101 -4.01 -2.75 21.45
N ILE A 102 -5.25 -3.25 21.49
CA ILE A 102 -6.00 -3.44 22.75
C ILE A 102 -5.27 -4.44 23.66
N VAL A 103 -4.82 -5.58 23.11
CA VAL A 103 -4.06 -6.57 23.86
C VAL A 103 -2.81 -5.95 24.49
N LYS A 104 -2.07 -5.15 23.74
CA LYS A 104 -0.86 -4.47 24.23
C LYS A 104 -1.14 -3.45 25.33
N ILE A 105 -2.23 -2.70 25.23
CA ILE A 105 -2.64 -1.76 26.26
C ILE A 105 -2.99 -2.50 27.56
N VAL A 106 -3.65 -3.66 27.44
CA VAL A 106 -4.11 -4.43 28.62
C VAL A 106 -2.97 -5.17 29.29
N TYR A 107 -2.06 -5.75 28.53
CA TYR A 107 -0.98 -6.62 29.06
C TYR A 107 0.37 -5.91 29.21
N ASP A 108 0.49 -4.67 28.75
CA ASP A 108 1.71 -3.83 28.81
C ASP A 108 2.98 -4.55 28.30
N VAL A 109 2.85 -5.33 27.21
CA VAL A 109 3.96 -6.10 26.64
C VAL A 109 4.75 -5.21 25.67
N PRO A 110 6.01 -4.85 26.00
CA PRO A 110 6.84 -4.08 25.08
C PRO A 110 7.27 -4.94 23.90
N PRO A 111 7.24 -4.40 22.67
CA PRO A 111 7.72 -5.11 21.49
C PRO A 111 9.25 -5.20 21.48
N SER A 112 9.77 -6.14 20.67
CA SER A 112 11.21 -6.24 20.42
C SER A 112 11.69 -5.09 19.54
N SER A 113 12.31 -4.08 20.15
CA SER A 113 12.85 -2.92 19.43
C SER A 113 13.91 -3.31 18.38
N LEU A 114 14.70 -4.35 18.65
CA LEU A 114 15.71 -4.84 17.68
C LEU A 114 15.04 -5.37 16.40
N LEU A 115 13.99 -6.19 16.54
CA LEU A 115 13.27 -6.71 15.38
C LEU A 115 12.56 -5.59 14.62
N MET A 116 11.98 -4.63 15.34
CA MET A 116 11.38 -3.43 14.72
C MET A 116 12.39 -2.65 13.88
N VAL A 117 13.61 -2.44 14.39
CA VAL A 117 14.67 -1.75 13.63
C VAL A 117 15.08 -2.54 12.40
N ILE A 118 15.32 -3.85 12.53
CA ILE A 118 15.78 -4.68 11.41
C ILE A 118 14.73 -4.70 10.29
N PHE A 119 13.49 -5.04 10.61
CA PHE A 119 12.45 -5.20 9.60
C PHE A 119 11.90 -3.86 9.09
N GLY A 120 11.76 -2.85 9.95
CA GLY A 120 11.38 -1.50 9.53
C GLY A 120 12.45 -0.83 8.65
N ALA A 121 13.75 -1.04 8.92
CA ALA A 121 14.82 -0.56 8.03
C ALA A 121 14.81 -1.29 6.68
N MET A 122 14.56 -2.60 6.67
CA MET A 122 14.43 -3.38 5.43
C MET A 122 13.23 -2.89 4.60
N ALA A 123 12.08 -2.64 5.22
CA ALA A 123 10.91 -2.09 4.57
C ALA A 123 11.17 -0.68 4.03
N LEU A 124 11.81 0.17 4.81
CA LEU A 124 12.19 1.51 4.36
C LEU A 124 13.07 1.47 3.10
N VAL A 125 14.07 0.59 3.05
CA VAL A 125 14.94 0.43 1.87
C VAL A 125 14.14 -0.07 0.66
N ALA A 126 13.25 -1.06 0.86
CA ALA A 126 12.39 -1.58 -0.19
C ALA A 126 11.45 -0.49 -0.74
N ASN A 127 10.81 0.29 0.13
CA ASN A 127 9.88 1.36 -0.26
C ASN A 127 10.59 2.56 -0.89
N LEU A 128 11.79 2.91 -0.45
CA LEU A 128 12.63 3.91 -1.13
C LEU A 128 13.01 3.46 -2.55
N TYR A 129 13.27 2.17 -2.75
CA TYR A 129 13.53 1.62 -4.08
C TYR A 129 12.27 1.68 -4.96
N CYS A 130 11.10 1.30 -4.44
CA CYS A 130 9.82 1.43 -5.14
C CYS A 130 9.53 2.88 -5.52
N LEU A 131 9.69 3.82 -4.58
CA LEU A 131 9.51 5.25 -4.80
C LEU A 131 10.42 5.78 -5.91
N ARG A 132 11.69 5.35 -5.94
CA ARG A 132 12.65 5.69 -7.00
C ARG A 132 12.20 5.17 -8.36
N LEU A 133 11.72 3.93 -8.44
CA LEU A 133 11.20 3.35 -9.68
C LEU A 133 9.99 4.09 -10.22
N LEU A 134 9.10 4.54 -9.32
CA LEU A 134 7.88 5.26 -9.68
C LEU A 134 8.11 6.74 -10.00
N TRP A 135 9.23 7.31 -9.55
CA TRP A 135 9.52 8.75 -9.68
C TRP A 135 9.40 9.27 -11.11
N GLN A 136 9.90 8.53 -12.09
CA GLN A 136 9.87 8.92 -13.51
C GLN A 136 8.46 8.92 -14.13
N PHE A 137 7.49 8.25 -13.49
CA PHE A 137 6.12 8.11 -13.98
C PHE A 137 5.10 8.95 -13.20
N ARG A 138 5.53 9.69 -12.17
CA ARG A 138 4.64 10.41 -11.24
C ARG A 138 3.71 11.44 -11.90
N SER A 139 4.04 11.91 -13.11
CA SER A 139 3.28 12.91 -13.87
C SER A 139 2.63 12.36 -15.14
N ASP A 140 2.75 11.07 -15.44
CA ASP A 140 2.25 10.51 -16.69
C ASP A 140 0.70 10.45 -16.72
N ASN A 141 0.08 10.06 -15.60
CA ASN A 141 -1.37 10.04 -15.44
C ASN A 141 -1.78 9.95 -13.95
N VAL A 142 -3.09 10.16 -13.69
CA VAL A 142 -3.65 10.19 -12.32
C VAL A 142 -3.38 8.88 -11.55
N ASN A 143 -3.44 7.72 -12.20
CA ASN A 143 -3.20 6.43 -11.54
C ASN A 143 -1.74 6.29 -11.09
N LEU A 144 -0.78 6.66 -11.94
CA LEU A 144 0.65 6.59 -11.62
C LEU A 144 1.05 7.65 -10.58
N SER A 145 0.44 8.83 -10.63
CA SER A 145 0.58 9.86 -9.59
C SER A 145 0.09 9.33 -8.24
N SER A 146 -1.09 8.72 -8.19
CA SER A 146 -1.64 8.11 -6.98
C SER A 146 -0.74 6.99 -6.44
N THR A 147 -0.22 6.13 -7.32
CA THR A 147 0.73 5.07 -6.99
C THR A 147 2.01 5.61 -6.35
N PHE A 148 2.54 6.71 -6.91
CA PHE A 148 3.71 7.38 -6.35
C PHE A 148 3.44 7.97 -4.96
N GLU A 149 2.26 8.59 -4.76
CA GLU A 149 1.83 9.13 -3.47
C GLU A 149 1.70 8.04 -2.40
N CYS A 150 1.14 6.85 -2.75
CA CYS A 150 1.08 5.70 -1.87
C CYS A 150 2.50 5.29 -1.43
N SER A 151 3.39 5.03 -2.37
CA SER A 151 4.77 4.64 -2.06
C SER A 151 5.54 5.69 -1.23
N ARG A 152 5.22 6.99 -1.40
CA ARG A 152 5.76 8.04 -0.53
C ARG A 152 5.22 7.94 0.90
N ASN A 153 3.95 7.62 1.06
CA ASN A 153 3.35 7.47 2.36
C ASN A 153 3.91 6.25 3.11
N ASP A 154 4.19 5.14 2.41
CA ASP A 154 4.86 3.96 2.99
C ASP A 154 6.25 4.32 3.54
N VAL A 155 7.03 5.13 2.81
CA VAL A 155 8.32 5.62 3.31
C VAL A 155 8.15 6.41 4.61
N ILE A 156 7.12 7.26 4.71
CA ILE A 156 6.83 8.05 5.91
C ILE A 156 6.39 7.12 7.06
N ALA A 157 5.55 6.12 6.79
CA ALA A 157 5.12 5.13 7.78
C ALA A 157 6.30 4.33 8.33
N ASN A 158 7.19 3.84 7.46
CA ASN A 158 8.40 3.11 7.86
C ASN A 158 9.34 3.97 8.74
N ILE A 159 9.50 5.25 8.43
CA ILE A 159 10.24 6.18 9.32
C ILE A 159 9.54 6.25 10.67
N GLY A 160 8.22 6.32 10.69
CA GLY A 160 7.42 6.27 11.93
C GLY A 160 7.70 5.00 12.75
N VAL A 161 7.74 3.82 12.11
CA VAL A 161 8.07 2.55 12.77
C VAL A 161 9.47 2.58 13.37
N LEU A 162 10.46 3.12 12.67
CA LEU A 162 11.84 3.25 13.20
C LEU A 162 11.92 4.22 14.38
N VAL A 163 11.16 5.32 14.35
CA VAL A 163 11.05 6.26 15.48
C VAL A 163 10.37 5.55 16.67
N ALA A 164 9.32 4.77 16.42
CA ALA A 164 8.69 3.96 17.46
C ALA A 164 9.67 2.95 18.07
N ALA A 165 10.47 2.26 17.25
CA ALA A 165 11.48 1.31 17.70
C ALA A 165 12.51 1.97 18.61
N ALA A 166 13.01 3.17 18.25
CA ALA A 166 13.90 3.95 19.11
C ALA A 166 13.21 4.35 20.42
N GLY A 167 11.98 4.79 20.36
CA GLY A 167 11.18 5.12 21.56
C GLY A 167 11.00 3.91 22.48
N VAL A 168 10.66 2.73 21.96
CA VAL A 168 10.56 1.48 22.72
C VAL A 168 11.90 1.12 23.35
N ALA A 169 13.00 1.23 22.62
CA ALA A 169 14.33 0.92 23.15
C ALA A 169 14.75 1.85 24.30
N LEU A 170 14.37 3.12 24.24
CA LEU A 170 14.73 4.11 25.25
C LEU A 170 13.82 4.07 26.49
N LEU A 171 12.52 3.81 26.30
CA LEU A 171 11.51 3.90 27.36
C LEU A 171 11.19 2.54 27.98
N GLY A 172 11.54 1.41 27.30
CA GLY A 172 11.16 0.07 27.73
C GLY A 172 9.64 -0.16 27.77
N SER A 173 8.87 0.61 26.97
CA SER A 173 7.42 0.68 27.04
C SER A 173 6.78 0.46 25.65
N PRO A 174 5.59 -0.17 25.55
CA PRO A 174 4.90 -0.39 24.28
C PRO A 174 4.27 0.90 23.69
N TRP A 175 4.17 1.97 24.43
CA TRP A 175 3.45 3.19 24.02
C TRP A 175 3.93 3.84 22.74
N PRO A 176 5.26 3.95 22.44
CA PRO A 176 5.71 4.50 21.16
C PRO A 176 5.23 3.67 19.96
N ASP A 177 5.26 2.34 20.06
CA ASP A 177 4.77 1.42 19.04
C ASP A 177 3.25 1.54 18.85
N ILE A 178 2.50 1.58 19.95
CA ILE A 178 1.04 1.77 19.95
C ILE A 178 0.67 3.10 19.29
N ALA A 179 1.35 4.19 19.63
CA ALA A 179 1.04 5.52 19.08
C ALA A 179 1.20 5.54 17.55
N VAL A 180 2.30 5.00 17.04
CA VAL A 180 2.56 4.91 15.59
C VAL A 180 1.58 3.95 14.93
N ALA A 181 1.30 2.79 15.53
CA ALA A 181 0.31 1.83 15.03
C ALA A 181 -1.08 2.46 14.88
N VAL A 182 -1.53 3.24 15.86
CA VAL A 182 -2.83 3.95 15.80
C VAL A 182 -2.86 4.94 14.64
N VAL A 183 -1.79 5.71 14.44
CA VAL A 183 -1.72 6.68 13.34
C VAL A 183 -1.77 5.97 11.98
N ILE A 184 -0.94 4.94 11.77
CA ILE A 184 -0.92 4.18 10.52
C ILE A 184 -2.28 3.51 10.30
N ALA A 185 -2.81 2.80 11.30
CA ALA A 185 -4.11 2.13 11.22
C ALA A 185 -5.25 3.10 10.87
N PHE A 186 -5.27 4.29 11.47
CA PHE A 186 -6.24 5.31 11.16
C PHE A 186 -6.17 5.76 9.70
N LEU A 187 -4.96 5.99 9.17
CA LEU A 187 -4.76 6.45 7.79
C LEU A 187 -5.25 5.41 6.78
N PHE A 188 -4.83 4.15 6.93
CA PHE A 188 -5.26 3.13 5.95
C PHE A 188 -6.73 2.73 6.10
N LEU A 189 -7.29 2.67 7.32
CA LEU A 189 -8.73 2.41 7.52
C LEU A 189 -9.58 3.52 6.90
N ARG A 190 -9.18 4.78 7.08
CA ARG A 190 -9.84 5.91 6.42
C ARG A 190 -9.80 5.77 4.89
N SER A 191 -8.65 5.36 4.33
CA SER A 191 -8.50 5.11 2.89
C SER A 191 -9.41 3.97 2.42
N ALA A 192 -9.42 2.84 3.13
CA ALA A 192 -10.27 1.69 2.82
C ALA A 192 -11.77 2.04 2.88
N LEU A 193 -12.20 2.81 3.88
CA LEU A 193 -13.58 3.30 3.99
C LEU A 193 -13.95 4.19 2.80
N ARG A 194 -13.07 5.13 2.42
CA ARG A 194 -13.30 6.01 1.26
C ARG A 194 -13.51 5.19 0.00
N VAL A 195 -12.58 4.27 -0.31
CA VAL A 195 -12.68 3.39 -1.49
C VAL A 195 -13.98 2.59 -1.48
N THR A 196 -14.38 2.05 -0.33
CA THR A 196 -15.63 1.29 -0.20
C THR A 196 -16.85 2.17 -0.46
N LEU A 197 -16.89 3.38 0.09
CA LEU A 197 -17.99 4.31 -0.10
C LEU A 197 -18.12 4.81 -1.55
N GLU A 198 -17.00 5.02 -2.24
CA GLU A 198 -16.96 5.42 -3.65
C GLU A 198 -17.32 4.26 -4.60
N ALA A 199 -16.91 3.02 -4.28
CA ALA A 199 -17.19 1.85 -5.10
C ALA A 199 -18.63 1.34 -4.96
N TRP A 200 -19.28 1.55 -3.81
CA TRP A 200 -20.64 1.05 -3.53
C TRP A 200 -21.71 1.55 -4.50
N PRO A 201 -21.85 2.86 -4.82
CA PRO A 201 -22.80 3.35 -5.82
C PRO A 201 -22.50 2.82 -7.22
N GLN A 202 -21.23 2.71 -7.60
CA GLN A 202 -20.80 2.20 -8.91
C GLN A 202 -21.16 0.72 -9.08
N TYR A 203 -21.06 -0.08 -8.03
CA TYR A 203 -21.46 -1.48 -8.03
C TYR A 203 -22.98 -1.64 -8.15
N ARG A 204 -23.76 -0.82 -7.43
CA ARG A 204 -25.22 -0.88 -7.44
C ARG A 204 -25.86 -0.35 -8.72
N ARG A 205 -25.27 0.69 -9.33
CA ARG A 205 -25.83 1.39 -10.51
C ARG A 205 -24.76 1.58 -11.60
N PRO A 206 -24.21 0.50 -12.18
CA PRO A 206 -23.11 0.59 -13.12
C PRO A 206 -23.45 1.36 -14.40
N HIS A 207 -24.74 1.46 -14.77
CA HIS A 207 -25.22 2.21 -15.93
C HIS A 207 -25.08 3.73 -15.80
N LEU A 208 -24.91 4.26 -14.58
CA LEU A 208 -24.68 5.69 -14.33
C LEU A 208 -23.20 6.08 -14.42
N PHE A 209 -22.30 5.10 -14.48
CA PHE A 209 -20.86 5.28 -14.54
C PHE A 209 -20.30 4.48 -15.73
N PRO A 210 -20.51 4.96 -17.00
CA PRO A 210 -19.97 4.29 -18.17
C PRO A 210 -18.44 4.21 -18.07
N ALA A 211 -17.87 3.14 -18.62
CA ALA A 211 -16.41 3.01 -18.73
C ALA A 211 -15.91 4.05 -19.74
N GLU A 212 -15.06 4.96 -19.31
CA GLU A 212 -14.26 5.79 -20.20
C GLU A 212 -13.18 4.97 -20.88
#